data_28bb9e11f1da29237b4bd539973d1462
#
_entry.id   28bb9e11f1da29237b4bd539973d1462
#
_cell.length_a   1.000
_cell.length_b   1.000
_cell.length_c   1.000
_cell.angle_alpha   90.00
_cell.angle_beta   90.00
_cell.angle_gamma   90.00
#
_symmetry.space_group_name_H-M   'P 1'
#
loop_
_entity.id
_entity.type
_entity.pdbx_description
1 polymer ?
#
loop_
_entity_poly.entity_id
_entity_poly.type
_entity_poly.pdbx_seq_one_letter_code
_entity_poly.pdbx_strand_id
1 'polypeptide(L)'
;MKVKLFILSLGFIIGAITFSVLYVNPDSTDTSSQILDNEIEEIAEKESSFTLTNNNNSKNNLDLTFAAEKTVNTVVHIKSEYVQNYQSDPLLDFFWGPNGSRGDRTQIATGSGVIISSDGYIVTNNHVIEDASKISVTLNDGRELIAECLGTDPNTDLALLKVDQKNLVFAEFGNSDNVKLGDWVLAVGNPFNLTSTVTAGIVSAKARNINILSRSSKESIFPLESFIQTDAAVNPGNSGGALVNPEGVLIGINTAIASKTGSYTGYSFAIPSNITLKVVNDLKNYGFVQRAFIGVIIQEVTQQVMDEFNLPNTN
;
A
#
# COMPACT_ATOMS: atom_id res chain seq x y z
N MET A 1 17.87 -3.22 49.99
CA MET A 1 16.67 -2.96 50.84
C MET A 1 15.37 -3.48 50.21
N LYS A 2 15.13 -3.31 48.93
CA LYS A 2 13.87 -3.77 48.27
C LYS A 2 13.63 -5.28 48.22
N VAL A 3 14.67 -6.11 48.11
CA VAL A 3 14.56 -7.58 48.07
C VAL A 3 14.21 -8.19 49.44
N LYS A 4 14.73 -7.61 50.55
CA LYS A 4 14.42 -8.06 51.92
C LYS A 4 12.95 -7.76 52.29
N LEU A 5 12.37 -6.68 51.78
CA LEU A 5 10.94 -6.35 52.04
C LEU A 5 10.00 -7.29 51.31
N PHE A 6 10.39 -7.75 50.09
CA PHE A 6 9.58 -8.70 49.31
C PHE A 6 9.55 -10.12 49.93
N ILE A 7 10.67 -10.58 50.48
CA ILE A 7 10.75 -11.86 51.17
C ILE A 7 9.93 -11.85 52.50
N LEU A 8 9.92 -10.70 53.18
CA LEU A 8 9.10 -10.55 54.38
C LEU A 8 7.59 -10.54 54.10
N SER A 9 7.16 -9.92 53.00
CA SER A 9 5.73 -9.91 52.59
C SER A 9 5.25 -11.31 52.14
N LEU A 10 6.08 -12.06 51.42
CA LEU A 10 5.78 -13.40 50.94
C LEU A 10 5.67 -14.39 52.13
N GLY A 11 6.55 -14.27 53.14
CA GLY A 11 6.50 -15.08 54.39
C GLY A 11 5.25 -14.82 55.18
N PHE A 12 4.71 -13.58 55.23
CA PHE A 12 3.48 -13.26 55.96
C PHE A 12 2.23 -13.85 55.30
N ILE A 13 2.20 -13.86 53.94
CA ILE A 13 1.09 -14.47 53.17
C ILE A 13 1.05 -15.97 53.34
N ILE A 14 2.22 -16.66 53.27
CA ILE A 14 2.30 -18.11 53.47
C ILE A 14 1.93 -18.49 54.95
N GLY A 15 2.37 -17.71 55.93
CA GLY A 15 2.00 -17.90 57.35
C GLY A 15 0.52 -17.71 57.60
N ALA A 16 -0.17 -16.76 56.97
CA ALA A 16 -1.60 -16.55 57.11
C ALA A 16 -2.42 -17.71 56.50
N ILE A 17 -1.98 -18.27 55.38
CA ILE A 17 -2.64 -19.39 54.72
C ILE A 17 -2.49 -20.69 55.58
N THR A 18 -1.31 -20.96 56.12
CA THR A 18 -1.11 -22.14 57.01
C THR A 18 -1.84 -22.00 58.34
N PHE A 19 -1.98 -20.80 58.90
CA PHE A 19 -2.76 -20.55 60.09
C PHE A 19 -4.27 -20.79 59.86
N SER A 20 -4.81 -20.36 58.73
CA SER A 20 -6.21 -20.61 58.35
C SER A 20 -6.53 -22.11 58.19
N VAL A 21 -5.58 -22.90 57.66
CA VAL A 21 -5.80 -24.33 57.41
C VAL A 21 -5.74 -25.15 58.72
N LEU A 22 -5.00 -24.67 59.75
CA LEU A 22 -4.82 -25.40 61.03
C LEU A 22 -5.90 -25.07 62.09
N TYR A 23 -6.75 -24.05 61.90
CA TYR A 23 -7.75 -23.62 62.86
C TYR A 23 -9.21 -23.84 62.41
N VAL A 24 -9.47 -24.56 61.35
CA VAL A 24 -10.81 -24.96 60.94
C VAL A 24 -11.19 -26.21 61.72
N ASN A 25 -12.11 -26.07 62.68
CA ASN A 25 -12.68 -27.17 63.51
C ASN A 25 -13.38 -28.20 62.63
N PRO A 26 -13.20 -29.51 62.86
CA PRO A 26 -13.78 -30.53 61.99
C PRO A 26 -15.26 -30.94 62.34
N ASP A 27 -15.98 -30.10 63.07
CA ASP A 27 -17.34 -30.42 63.48
C ASP A 27 -18.39 -29.36 63.10
N SER A 28 -18.52 -29.10 61.81
CA SER A 28 -19.71 -28.46 61.23
C SER A 28 -20.07 -29.15 59.93
N THR A 29 -20.85 -30.21 60.10
CA THR A 29 -21.43 -31.00 59.03
C THR A 29 -22.50 -30.25 58.26
N ASP A 30 -22.39 -30.34 56.91
CA ASP A 30 -23.54 -30.52 56.01
C ASP A 30 -24.53 -29.38 55.74
N THR A 31 -24.04 -28.13 55.50
CA THR A 31 -24.94 -27.21 54.73
C THR A 31 -24.18 -26.27 53.79
N SER A 32 -22.87 -26.11 53.99
CA SER A 32 -22.05 -25.21 53.15
C SER A 32 -21.50 -25.86 51.88
N SER A 33 -21.36 -27.19 51.85
CA SER A 33 -20.89 -27.92 50.68
C SER A 33 -21.93 -27.94 49.53
N GLN A 34 -23.21 -28.07 49.84
CA GLN A 34 -24.27 -28.09 48.85
C GLN A 34 -24.53 -26.73 48.22
N ILE A 35 -24.30 -25.63 48.95
CA ILE A 35 -24.42 -24.27 48.40
C ILE A 35 -23.24 -23.96 47.49
N LEU A 36 -22.02 -24.38 47.84
CA LEU A 36 -20.85 -24.17 47.02
C LEU A 36 -20.89 -25.00 45.74
N ASP A 37 -21.33 -26.26 45.82
CA ASP A 37 -21.46 -27.13 44.63
C ASP A 37 -22.51 -26.60 43.65
N ASN A 38 -23.65 -26.08 44.15
CA ASN A 38 -24.68 -25.48 43.31
C ASN A 38 -24.23 -24.14 42.68
N GLU A 39 -23.47 -23.29 43.39
CA GLU A 39 -22.90 -22.07 42.81
C GLU A 39 -21.78 -22.37 41.80
N ILE A 40 -20.99 -23.42 42.01
CA ILE A 40 -19.94 -23.83 41.06
C ILE A 40 -20.56 -24.45 39.81
N GLU A 41 -21.66 -25.25 39.92
CA GLU A 41 -22.37 -25.75 38.73
C GLU A 41 -23.05 -24.63 37.95
N GLU A 42 -23.66 -23.62 38.61
CA GLU A 42 -24.30 -22.48 37.96
C GLU A 42 -23.26 -21.54 37.25
N ILE A 43 -22.05 -21.39 37.83
CA ILE A 43 -20.96 -20.67 37.20
C ILE A 43 -20.36 -21.47 36.03
N ALA A 44 -20.25 -22.80 36.17
CA ALA A 44 -19.75 -23.67 35.09
C ALA A 44 -20.73 -23.75 33.90
N GLU A 45 -22.06 -23.75 34.15
CA GLU A 45 -23.06 -23.68 33.08
C GLU A 45 -23.06 -22.32 32.36
N LYS A 46 -22.73 -21.22 33.07
CA LYS A 46 -22.71 -19.89 32.48
C LYS A 46 -21.44 -19.61 31.69
N GLU A 47 -20.32 -20.28 31.99
CA GLU A 47 -19.08 -20.17 31.19
C GLU A 47 -19.05 -21.08 29.95
N SER A 48 -19.95 -22.07 29.85
CA SER A 48 -19.96 -23.01 28.74
C SER A 48 -20.69 -22.52 27.47
N SER A 49 -21.10 -21.25 27.42
CA SER A 49 -21.80 -20.71 26.25
C SER A 49 -20.89 -20.08 25.18
N PHE A 50 -19.56 -20.15 25.27
CA PHE A 50 -18.68 -19.87 24.17
C PHE A 50 -18.61 -21.05 23.20
N THR A 51 -19.66 -21.20 22.39
CA THR A 51 -19.63 -22.14 21.27
C THR A 51 -18.68 -21.57 20.22
N LEU A 52 -17.53 -22.19 20.05
CA LEU A 52 -16.72 -22.01 18.83
C LEU A 52 -17.59 -22.51 17.68
N THR A 53 -18.24 -21.58 16.96
CA THR A 53 -18.90 -21.90 15.70
C THR A 53 -17.84 -22.30 14.71
N ASN A 54 -17.66 -23.61 14.55
CA ASN A 54 -16.82 -24.15 13.48
C ASN A 54 -17.59 -23.95 12.16
N ASN A 55 -17.49 -22.73 11.61
CA ASN A 55 -18.11 -22.37 10.35
C ASN A 55 -17.27 -22.96 9.20
N ASN A 56 -17.34 -24.29 9.03
CA ASN A 56 -16.74 -25.01 7.91
C ASN A 56 -17.46 -24.76 6.57
N ASN A 57 -18.19 -23.66 6.43
CA ASN A 57 -18.93 -23.29 5.22
C ASN A 57 -18.36 -22.04 4.53
N SER A 58 -17.05 -21.91 4.39
CA SER A 58 -16.51 -20.94 3.42
C SER A 58 -15.83 -21.66 2.26
N LYS A 59 -16.63 -22.04 1.26
CA LYS A 59 -16.14 -22.45 -0.08
C LYS A 59 -15.61 -21.29 -0.92
N ASN A 60 -15.29 -20.15 -0.30
CA ASN A 60 -14.60 -19.03 -0.94
C ASN A 60 -13.27 -18.79 -0.21
N ASN A 61 -12.35 -19.75 -0.29
CA ASN A 61 -10.95 -19.45 -0.01
C ASN A 61 -10.50 -18.48 -1.11
N LEU A 62 -10.19 -17.24 -0.72
CA LEU A 62 -9.54 -16.27 -1.60
C LEU A 62 -8.17 -16.84 -1.96
N ASP A 63 -8.03 -17.31 -3.21
CA ASP A 63 -6.74 -17.76 -3.73
C ASP A 63 -6.10 -16.61 -4.52
N LEU A 64 -5.10 -15.98 -3.92
CA LEU A 64 -4.33 -14.90 -4.53
C LEU A 64 -3.15 -15.42 -5.37
N THR A 65 -2.89 -16.73 -5.34
CA THR A 65 -1.76 -17.36 -6.05
C THR A 65 -1.89 -17.15 -7.55
N PHE A 66 -3.08 -17.36 -8.10
CA PHE A 66 -3.36 -17.11 -9.51
C PHE A 66 -3.04 -15.68 -9.95
N ALA A 67 -3.49 -14.69 -9.17
CA ALA A 67 -3.23 -13.29 -9.48
C ALA A 67 -1.72 -12.97 -9.39
N ALA A 68 -1.02 -13.51 -8.40
CA ALA A 68 0.42 -13.36 -8.25
C ALA A 68 1.17 -13.95 -9.44
N GLU A 69 0.92 -15.22 -9.80
CA GLU A 69 1.57 -15.91 -10.92
C GLU A 69 1.33 -15.21 -12.27
N LYS A 70 0.10 -14.73 -12.52
CA LYS A 70 -0.25 -13.96 -13.70
C LYS A 70 0.52 -12.64 -13.76
N THR A 71 0.66 -11.94 -12.61
CA THR A 71 1.16 -10.56 -12.56
C THR A 71 2.69 -10.48 -12.54
N VAL A 72 3.40 -11.39 -11.84
CA VAL A 72 4.87 -11.31 -11.71
C VAL A 72 5.60 -11.30 -13.06
N ASN A 73 5.05 -11.94 -14.09
CA ASN A 73 5.62 -11.97 -15.43
C ASN A 73 5.36 -10.67 -16.22
N THR A 74 4.49 -9.81 -15.75
CA THR A 74 4.18 -8.51 -16.36
C THR A 74 4.92 -7.36 -15.69
N VAL A 75 5.55 -7.60 -14.54
CA VAL A 75 6.28 -6.58 -13.77
C VAL A 75 7.78 -6.71 -14.01
N VAL A 76 8.42 -5.59 -14.28
CA VAL A 76 9.84 -5.50 -14.61
C VAL A 76 10.59 -4.67 -13.58
N HIS A 77 11.91 -4.92 -13.46
CA HIS A 77 12.83 -4.05 -12.75
C HIS A 77 13.28 -2.91 -13.67
N ILE A 78 13.28 -1.68 -13.16
CA ILE A 78 13.81 -0.50 -13.86
C ILE A 78 15.03 0.00 -13.10
N LYS A 79 16.11 0.23 -13.87
CA LYS A 79 17.34 0.84 -13.42
C LYS A 79 17.57 2.12 -14.23
N SER A 80 17.65 3.25 -13.52
CA SER A 80 17.91 4.58 -14.07
C SER A 80 19.32 5.04 -13.70
N GLU A 81 20.12 5.43 -14.67
CA GLU A 81 21.50 5.88 -14.51
C GLU A 81 21.59 7.39 -14.77
N TYR A 82 22.27 8.13 -13.90
CA TYR A 82 22.43 9.58 -13.94
C TYR A 82 23.91 9.96 -14.10
N VAL A 83 24.22 10.88 -15.01
CA VAL A 83 25.61 11.26 -15.36
C VAL A 83 26.06 12.56 -14.68
N GLN A 84 25.19 13.32 -14.03
CA GLN A 84 25.51 14.62 -13.45
C GLN A 84 25.15 14.75 -11.97
N ASN A 85 25.80 15.74 -11.29
CA ASN A 85 25.55 16.13 -9.90
C ASN A 85 24.05 16.34 -9.65
N TYR A 86 23.44 15.41 -8.95
CA TYR A 86 22.04 15.47 -8.55
C TYR A 86 21.85 16.55 -7.49
N GLN A 87 20.98 17.52 -7.74
CA GLN A 87 20.40 18.34 -6.68
C GLN A 87 19.28 17.52 -6.04
N SER A 88 19.31 17.38 -4.71
CA SER A 88 18.32 16.62 -3.96
C SER A 88 16.88 17.00 -4.35
N ASP A 89 16.13 16.03 -4.85
CA ASP A 89 14.70 16.16 -5.09
C ASP A 89 13.97 15.65 -3.83
N PRO A 90 13.05 16.44 -3.26
CA PRO A 90 12.29 16.04 -2.07
C PRO A 90 11.53 14.72 -2.22
N LEU A 91 11.11 14.35 -3.44
CA LEU A 91 10.43 13.08 -3.70
C LEU A 91 11.42 11.92 -3.66
N LEU A 92 12.57 12.08 -4.29
CA LEU A 92 13.62 11.06 -4.29
C LEU A 92 14.25 10.90 -2.92
N ASP A 93 14.46 11.99 -2.17
CA ASP A 93 14.89 11.95 -0.78
C ASP A 93 13.86 11.26 0.13
N PHE A 94 12.58 11.38 -0.18
CA PHE A 94 11.51 10.69 0.51
C PHE A 94 11.57 9.16 0.31
N PHE A 95 11.85 8.70 -0.91
CA PHE A 95 11.88 7.27 -1.25
C PHE A 95 13.23 6.61 -0.95
N TRP A 96 14.36 7.34 -1.14
CA TRP A 96 15.71 6.78 -1.09
C TRP A 96 16.55 7.28 0.10
N GLY A 97 16.03 8.26 0.85
CA GLY A 97 16.69 8.88 2.00
C GLY A 97 17.66 10.02 1.62
N PRO A 98 17.96 10.95 2.59
CA PRO A 98 18.73 12.19 2.34
C PRO A 98 20.22 12.00 2.09
N ASN A 99 20.75 10.77 2.07
CA ASN A 99 22.16 10.46 1.92
C ASN A 99 22.52 9.71 0.62
N GLY A 100 21.73 9.84 -0.44
CA GLY A 100 22.12 9.38 -1.78
C GLY A 100 23.43 10.08 -2.17
N SER A 101 24.52 9.36 -2.15
CA SER A 101 25.93 9.66 -2.41
C SER A 101 26.28 10.98 -3.08
N ARG A 102 26.95 11.87 -2.35
CA ARG A 102 27.67 13.04 -2.89
C ARG A 102 28.98 12.58 -3.52
N GLY A 103 29.13 12.75 -4.84
CA GLY A 103 30.39 12.54 -5.55
C GLY A 103 30.17 12.30 -7.06
N ASP A 104 31.19 12.59 -7.91
CA ASP A 104 31.26 12.32 -9.36
C ASP A 104 31.16 10.82 -9.70
N ARG A 105 30.09 10.16 -9.33
CA ARG A 105 29.82 8.76 -9.65
C ARG A 105 28.46 8.68 -10.33
N THR A 106 28.33 7.81 -11.31
CA THR A 106 27.07 7.40 -11.89
C THR A 106 26.14 7.00 -10.74
N GLN A 107 25.10 7.81 -10.48
CA GLN A 107 24.08 7.47 -9.51
C GLN A 107 23.09 6.52 -10.16
N ILE A 108 22.58 5.57 -9.39
CA ILE A 108 21.63 4.60 -9.86
C ILE A 108 20.39 4.71 -8.97
N ALA A 109 19.24 4.94 -9.57
CA ALA A 109 17.95 4.75 -8.94
C ALA A 109 17.29 3.48 -9.51
N THR A 110 16.46 2.83 -8.70
CA THR A 110 15.76 1.62 -9.09
C THR A 110 14.27 1.74 -8.78
N GLY A 111 13.46 1.11 -9.62
CA GLY A 111 12.02 1.03 -9.46
C GLY A 111 11.48 -0.18 -10.19
N SER A 112 10.19 -0.17 -10.40
CA SER A 112 9.45 -1.19 -11.14
C SER A 112 8.73 -0.56 -12.34
N GLY A 113 8.30 -1.41 -13.27
CA GLY A 113 7.43 -1.04 -14.35
C GLY A 113 6.45 -2.16 -14.64
N VAL A 114 5.38 -1.84 -15.36
CA VAL A 114 4.37 -2.81 -15.81
C VAL A 114 4.36 -2.86 -17.32
N ILE A 115 4.59 -4.03 -17.90
CA ILE A 115 4.42 -4.29 -19.33
C ILE A 115 2.93 -4.22 -19.64
N ILE A 116 2.52 -3.36 -20.57
CA ILE A 116 1.12 -3.12 -20.92
C ILE A 116 0.76 -3.54 -22.35
N SER A 117 1.73 -4.05 -23.10
CA SER A 117 1.50 -4.59 -24.44
C SER A 117 2.56 -5.61 -24.83
N SER A 118 2.20 -6.53 -25.71
CA SER A 118 3.09 -7.60 -26.20
C SER A 118 4.25 -7.10 -27.04
N ASP A 119 4.18 -5.87 -27.55
CA ASP A 119 5.22 -5.22 -28.36
C ASP A 119 6.17 -4.34 -27.57
N GLY A 120 6.07 -4.33 -26.20
CA GLY A 120 7.08 -3.76 -25.33
C GLY A 120 6.83 -2.35 -24.82
N TYR A 121 5.57 -1.89 -24.75
CA TYR A 121 5.23 -0.70 -23.98
C TYR A 121 5.20 -1.03 -22.48
N ILE A 122 5.83 -0.17 -21.68
CA ILE A 122 5.95 -0.31 -20.23
C ILE A 122 5.54 1.00 -19.58
N VAL A 123 4.67 0.95 -18.58
CA VAL A 123 4.35 2.10 -17.74
C VAL A 123 5.13 2.03 -16.43
N THR A 124 5.60 3.18 -15.95
CA THR A 124 6.27 3.34 -14.67
C THR A 124 5.92 4.70 -14.07
N ASN A 125 6.50 5.05 -12.91
CA ASN A 125 6.39 6.40 -12.37
C ASN A 125 7.42 7.35 -13.02
N ASN A 126 7.04 8.62 -13.15
CA ASN A 126 7.94 9.67 -13.63
C ASN A 126 9.18 9.78 -12.74
N HIS A 127 9.01 9.84 -11.41
CA HIS A 127 10.11 9.98 -10.46
C HIS A 127 11.13 8.82 -10.50
N VAL A 128 10.78 7.66 -11.07
CA VAL A 128 11.71 6.52 -11.23
C VAL A 128 12.73 6.80 -12.34
N ILE A 129 12.35 7.60 -13.35
CA ILE A 129 13.17 7.81 -14.56
C ILE A 129 13.51 9.27 -14.85
N GLU A 130 12.99 10.22 -14.05
CA GLU A 130 13.22 11.65 -14.22
C GLU A 130 14.71 11.95 -14.25
N ASP A 131 15.16 12.76 -15.23
CA ASP A 131 16.57 13.12 -15.49
C ASP A 131 17.54 11.94 -15.73
N ALA A 132 17.04 10.72 -15.94
CA ALA A 132 17.90 9.58 -16.26
C ALA A 132 18.55 9.74 -17.64
N SER A 133 19.87 9.56 -17.68
CA SER A 133 20.63 9.55 -18.95
C SER A 133 20.52 8.20 -19.67
N LYS A 134 20.23 7.13 -18.93
CA LYS A 134 20.03 5.78 -19.45
C LYS A 134 19.02 5.02 -18.59
N ILE A 135 18.11 4.31 -19.26
CA ILE A 135 17.10 3.48 -18.62
C ILE A 135 17.30 2.04 -19.09
N SER A 136 17.51 1.13 -18.15
CA SER A 136 17.57 -0.31 -18.40
C SER A 136 16.38 -0.98 -17.73
N VAL A 137 15.79 -1.95 -18.41
CA VAL A 137 14.66 -2.76 -17.94
C VAL A 137 15.09 -4.22 -17.87
N THR A 138 14.92 -4.84 -16.72
CA THR A 138 15.14 -6.29 -16.57
C THR A 138 13.80 -7.00 -16.44
N LEU A 139 13.55 -7.93 -17.36
CA LEU A 139 12.35 -8.77 -17.36
C LEU A 139 12.41 -9.82 -16.25
N ASN A 140 11.27 -10.40 -15.90
CA ASN A 140 11.20 -11.47 -14.87
C ASN A 140 12.04 -12.72 -15.22
N ASP A 141 12.32 -12.95 -16.51
CA ASP A 141 13.19 -14.05 -16.98
C ASP A 141 14.70 -13.69 -16.97
N GLY A 142 15.07 -12.50 -16.49
CA GLY A 142 16.46 -12.03 -16.34
C GLY A 142 17.04 -11.34 -17.58
N ARG A 143 16.30 -11.20 -18.68
CA ARG A 143 16.75 -10.43 -19.85
C ARG A 143 16.80 -8.95 -19.53
N GLU A 144 17.94 -8.31 -19.79
CA GLU A 144 18.12 -6.86 -19.65
C GLU A 144 17.98 -6.19 -21.02
N LEU A 145 17.16 -5.14 -21.11
CA LEU A 145 16.84 -4.40 -22.31
C LEU A 145 17.05 -2.91 -22.05
N ILE A 146 17.49 -2.17 -23.07
CA ILE A 146 17.48 -0.71 -23.02
C ILE A 146 16.08 -0.22 -23.35
N ALA A 147 15.58 0.70 -22.54
CA ALA A 147 14.28 1.33 -22.76
C ALA A 147 14.45 2.77 -23.26
N GLU A 148 13.60 3.14 -24.20
CA GLU A 148 13.41 4.50 -24.66
C GLU A 148 12.23 5.12 -23.87
N CYS A 149 12.40 6.35 -23.38
CA CYS A 149 11.33 7.14 -22.80
C CYS A 149 10.53 7.82 -23.91
N LEU A 150 9.28 7.42 -24.10
CA LEU A 150 8.40 8.04 -25.11
C LEU A 150 7.72 9.31 -24.61
N GLY A 151 7.62 9.48 -23.31
CA GLY A 151 7.06 10.66 -22.67
C GLY A 151 6.79 10.47 -21.19
N THR A 152 6.64 11.59 -20.50
CA THR A 152 6.39 11.67 -19.07
C THR A 152 5.22 12.58 -18.76
N ASP A 153 4.62 12.38 -17.62
CA ASP A 153 3.59 13.24 -17.06
C ASP A 153 3.83 13.48 -15.55
N PRO A 154 4.58 14.53 -15.21
CA PRO A 154 4.86 14.88 -13.82
C PRO A 154 3.58 15.17 -12.99
N ASN A 155 2.49 15.61 -13.63
CA ASN A 155 1.24 15.92 -12.95
C ASN A 155 0.51 14.67 -12.39
N THR A 156 0.77 13.49 -12.96
CA THR A 156 0.23 12.21 -12.45
C THR A 156 1.33 11.28 -11.94
N ASP A 157 2.60 11.68 -12.07
CA ASP A 157 3.75 10.82 -11.76
C ASP A 157 3.77 9.54 -12.61
N LEU A 158 3.49 9.65 -13.91
CA LEU A 158 3.54 8.54 -14.87
C LEU A 158 4.55 8.78 -15.98
N ALA A 159 5.12 7.70 -16.50
CA ALA A 159 5.98 7.68 -17.65
C ALA A 159 5.69 6.47 -18.54
N LEU A 160 5.87 6.63 -19.86
CA LEU A 160 5.74 5.57 -20.85
C LEU A 160 7.11 5.26 -21.45
N LEU A 161 7.51 4.00 -21.31
CA LEU A 161 8.74 3.47 -21.87
C LEU A 161 8.44 2.51 -23.03
N LYS A 162 9.44 2.32 -23.91
CA LYS A 162 9.41 1.34 -24.98
C LYS A 162 10.70 0.54 -24.99
N VAL A 163 10.57 -0.79 -25.05
CA VAL A 163 11.69 -1.71 -25.31
C VAL A 163 11.50 -2.37 -26.67
N ASP A 164 12.60 -2.67 -27.36
CA ASP A 164 12.56 -3.40 -28.64
C ASP A 164 12.49 -4.92 -28.37
N GLN A 165 11.32 -5.36 -27.91
CA GLN A 165 11.05 -6.77 -27.65
C GLN A 165 9.59 -7.07 -28.01
N LYS A 166 9.34 -8.26 -28.59
CA LYS A 166 8.01 -8.74 -28.97
C LYS A 166 7.63 -9.96 -28.18
N ASN A 167 6.34 -10.31 -28.25
CA ASN A 167 5.74 -11.48 -27.60
C ASN A 167 5.93 -11.47 -26.09
N LEU A 168 5.87 -10.28 -25.47
CA LEU A 168 5.92 -10.13 -24.02
C LEU A 168 4.56 -10.47 -23.41
N VAL A 169 4.61 -11.08 -22.21
CA VAL A 169 3.45 -11.18 -21.34
C VAL A 169 3.15 -9.79 -20.80
N PHE A 170 1.91 -9.36 -20.82
CA PHE A 170 1.50 -8.01 -20.42
C PHE A 170 0.27 -8.02 -19.51
N ALA A 171 0.12 -6.96 -18.70
CA ALA A 171 -1.00 -6.78 -17.81
C ALA A 171 -2.23 -6.24 -18.56
N GLU A 172 -3.39 -6.81 -18.27
CA GLU A 172 -4.68 -6.32 -18.77
C GLU A 172 -5.19 -5.19 -17.86
N PHE A 173 -5.63 -4.08 -18.46
CA PHE A 173 -6.23 -2.98 -17.70
C PHE A 173 -7.64 -3.33 -17.24
N GLY A 174 -7.89 -3.19 -15.93
CA GLY A 174 -9.22 -3.19 -15.33
C GLY A 174 -9.78 -1.79 -15.22
N ASN A 175 -11.06 -1.70 -14.86
CA ASN A 175 -11.72 -0.43 -14.59
C ASN A 175 -11.61 -0.08 -13.10
N SER A 176 -10.74 0.88 -12.75
CA SER A 176 -10.52 1.33 -11.38
C SER A 176 -11.72 2.04 -10.75
N ASP A 177 -12.70 2.49 -11.55
CA ASP A 177 -13.91 3.11 -11.00
C ASP A 177 -14.82 2.08 -10.33
N ASN A 178 -14.77 0.82 -10.79
CA ASN A 178 -15.55 -0.28 -10.23
C ASN A 178 -14.99 -0.84 -8.91
N VAL A 179 -13.74 -0.50 -8.56
CA VAL A 179 -13.07 -0.94 -7.33
C VAL A 179 -13.79 -0.35 -6.11
N LYS A 180 -14.01 -1.17 -5.08
CA LYS A 180 -14.73 -0.81 -3.85
C LYS A 180 -13.81 -0.88 -2.65
N LEU A 181 -14.16 -0.16 -1.58
CA LEU A 181 -13.50 -0.29 -0.29
C LEU A 181 -13.67 -1.72 0.23
N GLY A 182 -12.59 -2.30 0.72
CA GLY A 182 -12.55 -3.67 1.19
C GLY A 182 -12.24 -4.73 0.12
N ASP A 183 -12.21 -4.38 -1.18
CA ASP A 183 -11.75 -5.30 -2.22
C ASP A 183 -10.30 -5.72 -1.98
N TRP A 184 -10.02 -7.02 -2.12
CA TRP A 184 -8.66 -7.53 -2.04
C TRP A 184 -7.82 -7.08 -3.23
N VAL A 185 -6.56 -6.77 -2.94
CA VAL A 185 -5.59 -6.34 -3.96
C VAL A 185 -4.21 -6.92 -3.66
N LEU A 186 -3.41 -7.06 -4.72
CA LEU A 186 -1.98 -7.38 -4.62
C LEU A 186 -1.17 -6.21 -5.18
N ALA A 187 -0.17 -5.78 -4.43
CA ALA A 187 0.87 -4.89 -4.92
C ALA A 187 2.08 -5.74 -5.33
N VAL A 188 2.50 -5.59 -6.60
CA VAL A 188 3.59 -6.36 -7.20
C VAL A 188 4.66 -5.40 -7.71
N GLY A 189 5.91 -5.64 -7.34
CA GLY A 189 7.07 -4.89 -7.78
C GLY A 189 8.29 -5.79 -7.94
N ASN A 190 9.37 -5.25 -8.53
CA ASN A 190 10.67 -5.93 -8.66
C ASN A 190 11.80 -5.01 -8.19
N PRO A 191 11.94 -4.79 -6.86
CA PRO A 191 12.77 -3.71 -6.31
C PRO A 191 14.27 -3.90 -6.48
N PHE A 192 14.78 -5.13 -6.54
CA PHE A 192 16.23 -5.41 -6.44
C PHE A 192 16.77 -6.31 -7.56
N ASN A 193 16.04 -6.44 -8.66
CA ASN A 193 16.42 -7.34 -9.77
C ASN A 193 16.69 -8.79 -9.31
N LEU A 194 16.02 -9.23 -8.24
CA LEU A 194 16.11 -10.60 -7.72
C LEU A 194 14.92 -11.42 -8.23
N THR A 195 13.79 -11.23 -7.60
CA THR A 195 12.51 -11.82 -7.95
C THR A 195 11.41 -10.81 -7.63
N SER A 196 10.31 -10.89 -8.35
CA SER A 196 9.16 -10.01 -8.06
C SER A 196 8.68 -10.21 -6.62
N THR A 197 8.43 -9.09 -5.93
CA THR A 197 7.85 -9.07 -4.60
C THR A 197 6.34 -8.87 -4.70
N VAL A 198 5.58 -9.70 -4.02
CA VAL A 198 4.12 -9.63 -3.97
C VAL A 198 3.68 -9.41 -2.54
N THR A 199 2.84 -8.41 -2.33
CA THR A 199 2.18 -8.15 -1.06
C THR A 199 0.68 -8.06 -1.25
N ALA A 200 -0.11 -8.44 -0.26
CA ALA A 200 -1.56 -8.41 -0.31
C ALA A 200 -2.14 -7.46 0.74
N GLY A 201 -3.27 -6.89 0.42
CA GLY A 201 -4.05 -6.02 1.29
C GLY A 201 -5.43 -5.77 0.72
N ILE A 202 -6.08 -4.71 1.17
CA ILE A 202 -7.39 -4.28 0.68
C ILE A 202 -7.36 -2.85 0.17
N VAL A 203 -8.36 -2.47 -0.58
CA VAL A 203 -8.62 -1.06 -0.88
C VAL A 203 -9.12 -0.35 0.37
N SER A 204 -8.28 0.50 0.95
CA SER A 204 -8.57 1.22 2.20
C SER A 204 -9.33 2.52 1.95
N ALA A 205 -9.07 3.20 0.83
CA ALA A 205 -9.75 4.42 0.40
C ALA A 205 -9.60 4.64 -1.11
N LYS A 206 -10.40 5.56 -1.66
CA LYS A 206 -10.32 6.01 -3.06
C LYS A 206 -10.26 7.54 -3.11
N ALA A 207 -9.80 8.07 -4.23
CA ALA A 207 -9.70 9.51 -4.51
C ALA A 207 -8.89 10.28 -3.43
N ARG A 208 -7.81 9.67 -2.92
CA ARG A 208 -6.94 10.33 -1.94
C ARG A 208 -6.05 11.36 -2.60
N ASN A 209 -6.03 12.54 -2.00
CA ASN A 209 -5.05 13.59 -2.26
C ASN A 209 -4.14 13.69 -1.01
N ILE A 210 -2.83 13.55 -1.20
CA ILE A 210 -1.83 13.58 -0.12
C ILE A 210 -0.82 14.71 -0.31
N ASN A 211 -1.03 15.55 -1.33
CA ASN A 211 -0.21 16.71 -1.70
C ASN A 211 1.30 16.36 -1.87
N ILE A 212 1.60 15.18 -2.41
CA ILE A 212 2.98 14.75 -2.64
C ILE A 212 3.51 15.30 -3.97
N LEU A 213 2.71 15.27 -5.02
CA LEU A 213 3.10 15.76 -6.34
C LEU A 213 3.28 17.27 -6.39
N SER A 214 2.50 18.02 -5.62
CA SER A 214 2.64 19.47 -5.54
C SER A 214 3.91 19.93 -4.84
N ARG A 215 4.58 19.06 -4.08
CA ARG A 215 5.81 19.37 -3.33
C ARG A 215 7.07 18.96 -4.07
N SER A 216 6.98 18.02 -4.99
CA SER A 216 8.11 17.26 -5.51
C SER A 216 8.60 17.73 -6.86
N SER A 217 7.80 18.32 -7.72
CA SER A 217 8.29 18.74 -9.04
C SER A 217 8.10 20.23 -9.29
N LYS A 218 9.17 20.89 -9.77
CA LYS A 218 9.11 22.25 -10.31
C LYS A 218 8.26 22.33 -11.59
N GLU A 219 7.98 21.18 -12.21
CA GLU A 219 7.27 21.04 -13.48
C GLU A 219 5.79 20.71 -13.32
N SER A 220 5.37 20.24 -12.13
CA SER A 220 3.96 19.95 -11.87
C SER A 220 3.19 21.22 -11.54
N ILE A 221 2.57 21.80 -12.55
CA ILE A 221 1.77 23.03 -12.42
C ILE A 221 0.36 22.71 -11.88
N PHE A 222 -0.19 21.58 -12.27
CA PHE A 222 -1.54 21.13 -11.90
C PHE A 222 -1.54 19.64 -11.52
N PRO A 223 -1.00 19.28 -10.33
CA PRO A 223 -0.93 17.89 -9.91
C PRO A 223 -2.31 17.25 -9.81
N LEU A 224 -2.45 16.05 -10.36
CA LEU A 224 -3.67 15.25 -10.32
C LEU A 224 -3.48 14.09 -9.36
N GLU A 225 -3.89 14.29 -8.11
CA GLU A 225 -3.88 13.28 -7.08
C GLU A 225 -5.29 12.73 -6.83
N SER A 226 -5.54 11.51 -7.26
CA SER A 226 -6.78 10.77 -7.03
C SER A 226 -6.46 9.31 -6.73
N PHE A 227 -5.57 9.08 -5.75
CA PHE A 227 -4.98 7.77 -5.50
C PHE A 227 -5.98 6.76 -4.93
N ILE A 228 -5.77 5.48 -5.27
CA ILE A 228 -6.25 4.32 -4.52
C ILE A 228 -5.31 4.14 -3.33
N GLN A 229 -5.85 4.14 -2.12
CA GLN A 229 -5.11 3.80 -0.90
C GLN A 229 -5.30 2.32 -0.59
N THR A 230 -4.20 1.63 -0.23
CA THR A 230 -4.21 0.23 0.22
C THR A 230 -3.28 0.03 1.41
N ASP A 231 -3.52 -1.01 2.18
CA ASP A 231 -2.63 -1.51 3.22
C ASP A 231 -1.74 -2.67 2.72
N ALA A 232 -1.81 -3.04 1.43
CA ALA A 232 -0.77 -3.85 0.80
C ALA A 232 0.59 -3.12 0.90
N ALA A 233 1.61 -3.81 1.41
CA ALA A 233 2.89 -3.17 1.70
C ALA A 233 3.63 -2.77 0.41
N VAL A 234 3.81 -1.48 0.20
CA VAL A 234 4.67 -0.91 -0.84
C VAL A 234 5.90 -0.31 -0.15
N ASN A 235 7.07 -0.65 -0.65
CA ASN A 235 8.37 -0.14 -0.18
C ASN A 235 9.15 0.44 -1.36
N PRO A 236 10.24 1.20 -1.11
CA PRO A 236 11.13 1.70 -2.15
C PRO A 236 11.54 0.58 -3.12
N GLY A 237 11.41 0.85 -4.42
CA GLY A 237 11.61 -0.11 -5.49
C GLY A 237 10.33 -0.75 -6.05
N ASN A 238 9.21 -0.75 -5.29
CA ASN A 238 7.90 -1.17 -5.81
C ASN A 238 7.19 -0.06 -6.61
N SER A 239 7.67 1.18 -6.52
CA SER A 239 7.17 2.32 -7.31
C SER A 239 7.22 2.02 -8.80
N GLY A 240 6.14 2.29 -9.52
CA GLY A 240 5.94 1.93 -10.93
C GLY A 240 5.43 0.50 -11.15
N GLY A 241 5.37 -0.34 -10.11
CA GLY A 241 4.83 -1.69 -10.16
C GLY A 241 3.30 -1.74 -10.20
N ALA A 242 2.76 -2.94 -10.30
CA ALA A 242 1.32 -3.18 -10.46
C ALA A 242 0.58 -3.21 -9.12
N LEU A 243 -0.62 -2.61 -9.08
CA LEU A 243 -1.68 -2.95 -8.15
C LEU A 243 -2.76 -3.71 -8.93
N VAL A 244 -3.04 -4.96 -8.55
CA VAL A 244 -3.99 -5.82 -9.26
C VAL A 244 -5.08 -6.35 -8.33
N ASN A 245 -6.21 -6.73 -8.91
CA ASN A 245 -7.29 -7.42 -8.23
C ASN A 245 -7.01 -8.95 -8.14
N PRO A 246 -7.86 -9.76 -7.46
CA PRO A 246 -7.66 -11.20 -7.34
C PRO A 246 -7.65 -11.99 -8.66
N GLU A 247 -8.16 -11.41 -9.75
CA GLU A 247 -8.11 -11.99 -11.11
C GLU A 247 -6.81 -11.62 -11.84
N GLY A 248 -5.88 -10.90 -11.19
CA GLY A 248 -4.64 -10.45 -11.79
C GLY A 248 -4.83 -9.38 -12.87
N VAL A 249 -5.88 -8.57 -12.74
CA VAL A 249 -6.18 -7.45 -13.64
C VAL A 249 -5.68 -6.15 -13.02
N LEU A 250 -4.99 -5.32 -13.81
CA LEU A 250 -4.36 -4.08 -13.37
C LEU A 250 -5.40 -3.02 -12.99
N ILE A 251 -5.44 -2.61 -11.73
CA ILE A 251 -6.34 -1.58 -11.22
C ILE A 251 -5.61 -0.29 -10.83
N GLY A 252 -4.27 -0.33 -10.77
CA GLY A 252 -3.46 0.87 -10.50
C GLY A 252 -1.96 0.63 -10.67
N ILE A 253 -1.19 1.73 -10.63
CA ILE A 253 0.28 1.72 -10.61
C ILE A 253 0.73 2.20 -9.22
N ASN A 254 1.48 1.37 -8.50
CA ASN A 254 2.03 1.72 -7.19
C ASN A 254 2.94 2.94 -7.34
N THR A 255 2.76 3.97 -6.47
CA THR A 255 3.56 5.19 -6.61
C THR A 255 4.17 5.69 -5.31
N ALA A 256 3.41 5.73 -4.22
CA ALA A 256 3.83 6.42 -3.01
C ALA A 256 3.43 5.66 -1.73
N ILE A 257 4.11 6.02 -0.64
CA ILE A 257 3.73 5.67 0.73
C ILE A 257 3.59 6.93 1.57
N ALA A 258 2.64 7.00 2.49
CA ALA A 258 2.65 8.04 3.52
C ALA A 258 3.54 7.56 4.67
N SER A 259 4.78 8.05 4.72
CA SER A 259 5.76 7.65 5.72
C SER A 259 6.65 8.83 6.11
N LYS A 260 6.99 8.93 7.40
CA LYS A 260 8.00 9.88 7.91
C LYS A 260 9.42 9.31 7.84
N THR A 261 9.55 7.99 7.69
CA THR A 261 10.81 7.26 7.75
C THR A 261 11.25 6.70 6.39
N GLY A 262 10.42 6.86 5.35
CA GLY A 262 10.63 6.23 4.04
C GLY A 262 10.28 4.73 3.98
N SER A 263 9.79 4.13 5.07
CA SER A 263 9.36 2.74 5.12
C SER A 263 7.84 2.64 5.23
N TYR A 264 7.26 1.54 4.77
CA TYR A 264 5.84 1.25 4.89
C TYR A 264 5.31 1.37 6.33
N THR A 265 4.21 2.08 6.49
CA THR A 265 3.55 2.35 7.78
C THR A 265 2.05 2.07 7.76
N GLY A 266 1.57 1.25 6.83
CA GLY A 266 0.15 0.93 6.67
C GLY A 266 -0.59 1.77 5.62
N TYR A 267 0.10 2.67 4.91
CA TYR A 267 -0.49 3.57 3.92
C TYR A 267 0.32 3.53 2.64
N SER A 268 -0.19 2.83 1.65
CA SER A 268 0.33 2.78 0.28
C SER A 268 -0.67 3.41 -0.69
N PHE A 269 -0.18 3.97 -1.77
CA PHE A 269 -0.96 4.68 -2.77
C PHE A 269 -0.63 4.20 -4.18
N ALA A 270 -1.67 4.09 -5.00
CA ALA A 270 -1.53 3.74 -6.41
C ALA A 270 -2.34 4.68 -7.29
N ILE A 271 -1.81 5.00 -8.46
CA ILE A 271 -2.47 5.78 -9.49
C ILE A 271 -3.52 4.87 -10.15
N PRO A 272 -4.82 5.26 -10.20
CA PRO A 272 -5.88 4.44 -10.77
C PRO A 272 -5.61 4.04 -12.24
N SER A 273 -6.00 2.84 -12.62
CA SER A 273 -5.80 2.30 -13.97
C SER A 273 -6.48 3.15 -15.06
N ASN A 274 -7.65 3.73 -14.79
CA ASN A 274 -8.35 4.60 -15.77
C ASN A 274 -7.54 5.88 -16.06
N ILE A 275 -6.90 6.48 -15.05
CA ILE A 275 -5.99 7.61 -15.22
C ILE A 275 -4.76 7.16 -16.00
N THR A 276 -4.17 6.03 -15.62
CA THR A 276 -3.00 5.45 -16.27
C THR A 276 -3.26 5.20 -17.75
N LEU A 277 -4.37 4.56 -18.09
CA LEU A 277 -4.74 4.24 -19.47
C LEU A 277 -4.88 5.51 -20.34
N LYS A 278 -5.51 6.55 -19.78
CA LYS A 278 -5.64 7.86 -20.47
C LYS A 278 -4.28 8.48 -20.72
N VAL A 279 -3.41 8.55 -19.73
CA VAL A 279 -2.07 9.11 -19.83
C VAL A 279 -1.22 8.33 -20.83
N VAL A 280 -1.21 6.99 -20.75
CA VAL A 280 -0.47 6.13 -21.67
C VAL A 280 -0.91 6.34 -23.13
N ASN A 281 -2.23 6.39 -23.39
CA ASN A 281 -2.74 6.63 -24.73
C ASN A 281 -2.32 7.99 -25.28
N ASP A 282 -2.34 9.05 -24.46
CA ASP A 282 -1.89 10.36 -24.88
C ASP A 282 -0.39 10.39 -25.15
N LEU A 283 0.44 9.86 -24.25
CA LEU A 283 1.89 9.80 -24.40
C LEU A 283 2.27 9.00 -25.65
N LYS A 284 1.58 7.89 -25.91
CA LYS A 284 1.81 7.06 -27.11
C LYS A 284 1.47 7.80 -28.40
N ASN A 285 0.35 8.52 -28.44
CA ASN A 285 -0.17 9.12 -29.67
C ASN A 285 0.40 10.53 -29.94
N TYR A 286 0.71 11.29 -28.89
CA TYR A 286 1.05 12.71 -29.00
C TYR A 286 2.39 13.07 -28.36
N GLY A 287 2.97 12.20 -27.53
CA GLY A 287 4.19 12.47 -26.75
C GLY A 287 3.96 13.34 -25.51
N PHE A 288 2.75 13.82 -25.28
CA PHE A 288 2.37 14.64 -24.13
C PHE A 288 0.90 14.40 -23.77
N VAL A 289 0.53 14.69 -22.51
CA VAL A 289 -0.84 14.46 -22.00
C VAL A 289 -1.73 15.67 -22.30
N GLN A 290 -2.84 15.41 -22.99
CA GLN A 290 -3.85 16.44 -23.28
C GLN A 290 -4.80 16.59 -22.06
N ARG A 291 -4.95 17.85 -21.57
CA ARG A 291 -5.84 18.17 -20.46
C ARG A 291 -6.72 19.37 -20.82
N ALA A 292 -8.00 19.25 -20.50
CA ALA A 292 -8.89 20.39 -20.47
C ALA A 292 -8.94 20.97 -19.07
N PHE A 293 -8.95 22.30 -18.95
CA PHE A 293 -9.08 23.01 -17.68
C PHE A 293 -10.38 23.78 -17.63
N ILE A 294 -11.06 23.73 -16.48
CA ILE A 294 -12.22 24.55 -16.20
C ILE A 294 -11.81 25.53 -15.08
N GLY A 295 -11.92 26.82 -15.37
CA GLY A 295 -11.73 27.88 -14.37
C GLY A 295 -12.99 28.03 -13.54
N VAL A 296 -13.03 27.42 -12.35
CA VAL A 296 -14.14 27.53 -11.40
C VAL A 296 -13.62 27.87 -10.02
N ILE A 297 -14.39 28.60 -9.26
CA ILE A 297 -14.16 28.83 -7.83
C ILE A 297 -15.23 28.02 -7.09
N ILE A 298 -14.79 27.10 -6.25
CA ILE A 298 -15.66 26.29 -5.40
C ILE A 298 -15.63 26.86 -4.00
N GLN A 299 -16.81 27.14 -3.44
CA GLN A 299 -16.96 27.60 -2.05
C GLN A 299 -18.09 26.82 -1.37
N GLU A 300 -18.02 26.73 -0.05
CA GLU A 300 -19.09 26.14 0.73
C GLU A 300 -20.39 26.96 0.59
N VAL A 301 -21.52 26.25 0.46
CA VAL A 301 -22.84 26.88 0.43
C VAL A 301 -23.25 27.24 1.85
N THR A 302 -22.91 28.46 2.27
CA THR A 302 -23.37 29.02 3.55
C THR A 302 -24.82 29.49 3.45
N GLN A 303 -25.48 29.75 4.59
CA GLN A 303 -26.84 30.33 4.61
C GLN A 303 -26.92 31.64 3.81
N GLN A 304 -25.88 32.47 3.88
CA GLN A 304 -25.81 33.73 3.13
C GLN A 304 -25.80 33.50 1.61
N VAL A 305 -25.05 32.50 1.14
CA VAL A 305 -24.99 32.09 -0.28
C VAL A 305 -26.31 31.50 -0.72
N MET A 306 -26.96 30.69 0.14
CA MET A 306 -28.31 30.18 -0.15
C MET A 306 -29.33 31.31 -0.39
N ASP A 307 -29.36 32.29 0.51
CA ASP A 307 -30.29 33.43 0.45
C ASP A 307 -30.03 34.30 -0.79
N GLU A 308 -28.73 34.53 -1.13
CA GLU A 308 -28.34 35.34 -2.29
C GLU A 308 -28.67 34.66 -3.63
N PHE A 309 -28.47 33.32 -3.75
CA PHE A 309 -28.68 32.58 -4.99
C PHE A 309 -29.97 31.76 -5.03
N ASN A 310 -30.86 31.87 -4.04
CA ASN A 310 -32.09 31.11 -3.92
C ASN A 310 -31.92 29.60 -4.03
N LEU A 311 -30.90 29.05 -3.35
CA LEU A 311 -30.60 27.62 -3.38
C LEU A 311 -31.52 26.85 -2.40
N PRO A 312 -31.94 25.61 -2.74
CA PRO A 312 -32.96 24.89 -1.95
C PRO A 312 -32.40 24.31 -0.63
N ASN A 313 -31.10 24.10 -0.54
CA ASN A 313 -30.41 23.60 0.66
C ASN A 313 -28.87 23.81 0.58
N THR A 314 -28.16 23.51 1.67
CA THR A 314 -26.71 23.65 1.77
C THR A 314 -25.93 22.40 1.29
N ASN A 315 -26.63 21.37 0.81
CA ASN A 315 -26.04 20.12 0.35
C ASN A 315 -26.04 20.03 -1.17
#